data_bec3ddd50a270eb1df942d257d27b754
#
_entry.id   bec3ddd50a270eb1df942d257d27b754
#
_cell.length_a   1.000
_cell.length_b   1.000
_cell.length_c   1.000
_cell.angle_alpha   90.00
_cell.angle_beta   90.00
_cell.angle_gamma   90.00
#
_symmetry.space_group_name_H-M   'P 1'
#
loop_
_entity.id
_entity.type
_entity.pdbx_description
1 polymer ?
#
loop_
_entity_poly.entity_id
_entity_poly.type
_entity_poly.pdbx_seq_one_letter_code
_entity_poly.pdbx_strand_id
1 'polypeptide(L)'
;FDKLTSTYCYATVQESPAILASVMFVDNHVGGSYYPAGSTLSLTGALEKVIEQNGSTMMAEREVVSILFNQGKPGGVLLDDGTVHTADQIIYSGTVWNLYGKLLPHNETTEQQRSWAQKQEPTYPSVVLYTLVDKDVVDELTLAVEMLVGRPDALDEQEVTAYIPSVDDRTICADDEHIILAIGPSFGSWDALDQKAYQQRKKQEIERLLAVLEKRFPSIREHLRHVELASPRTIQRFTLKNGGAVAGPKQKLGNHMFKRQHIRTDWDTLFCCGESTIMGTGTPTVTTSGIAAANAVLSKRGLKPFVYDSSRKEYVHLIQAPFTCEQLYASVEPEQRAIIQEARRCQLCEHPTCSHQTDLDVRGIMRRVSVGNFVGAKRKLTESSVQNPSILEPNCIREEKVAIGKVCEYLKGH
;
A
#
# COMPACT_ATOMS: atom_id res chain seq x y z
N PHE A 1 -3.87 -20.41 16.98
CA PHE A 1 -3.20 -19.18 17.46
C PHE A 1 -1.91 -18.90 16.70
N ASP A 2 -1.04 -19.89 16.46
CA ASP A 2 0.24 -19.67 15.74
C ASP A 2 0.02 -19.05 14.38
N LYS A 3 -0.95 -19.52 13.59
CA LYS A 3 -1.27 -18.91 12.29
C LYS A 3 -1.71 -17.45 12.42
N LEU A 4 -2.56 -17.13 13.38
CA LEU A 4 -3.00 -15.74 13.61
C LEU A 4 -1.84 -14.85 14.04
N THR A 5 -1.00 -15.30 15.00
CA THR A 5 0.16 -14.52 15.45
C THR A 5 1.20 -14.38 14.34
N SER A 6 1.43 -15.41 13.52
CA SER A 6 2.34 -15.33 12.37
C SER A 6 1.85 -14.34 11.31
N THR A 7 0.53 -14.32 11.06
CA THR A 7 -0.08 -13.45 10.05
C THR A 7 -0.12 -11.98 10.49
N TYR A 8 -0.44 -11.70 11.75
CA TYR A 8 -0.68 -10.34 12.22
C TYR A 8 0.49 -9.73 12.99
N CYS A 9 1.27 -10.54 13.73
CA CYS A 9 2.42 -10.08 14.50
C CYS A 9 3.76 -10.42 13.87
N TYR A 10 3.78 -11.28 12.86
CA TYR A 10 5.02 -11.81 12.25
C TYR A 10 5.94 -12.44 13.29
N ALA A 11 5.34 -13.13 14.24
CA ALA A 11 6.02 -13.76 15.39
C ALA A 11 5.32 -15.06 15.76
N THR A 12 6.04 -15.95 16.45
CA THR A 12 5.43 -17.14 17.05
C THR A 12 4.59 -16.76 18.27
N VAL A 13 3.73 -17.67 18.73
CA VAL A 13 2.94 -17.47 19.97
C VAL A 13 3.86 -17.21 21.16
N GLN A 14 5.01 -17.91 21.23
CA GLN A 14 5.97 -17.78 22.32
C GLN A 14 6.68 -16.40 22.34
N GLU A 15 6.82 -15.78 21.18
CA GLU A 15 7.43 -14.45 21.06
C GLU A 15 6.43 -13.32 21.20
N SER A 16 5.16 -13.58 20.91
CA SER A 16 4.11 -12.55 20.85
C SER A 16 3.68 -12.08 22.23
N PRO A 17 3.61 -10.76 22.46
CA PRO A 17 2.98 -10.23 23.67
C PRO A 17 1.49 -10.58 23.72
N ALA A 18 1.00 -11.07 24.85
CA ALA A 18 -0.39 -11.48 25.03
C ALA A 18 -1.40 -10.37 24.68
N ILE A 19 -1.05 -9.11 24.94
CA ILE A 19 -1.91 -7.97 24.60
C ILE A 19 -2.11 -7.82 23.08
N LEU A 20 -1.11 -8.11 22.25
CA LEU A 20 -1.26 -8.08 20.79
C LEU A 20 -2.14 -9.25 20.31
N ALA A 21 -1.95 -10.44 20.87
CA ALA A 21 -2.81 -11.58 20.58
C ALA A 21 -4.28 -11.29 20.93
N SER A 22 -4.52 -10.60 22.05
CA SER A 22 -5.88 -10.18 22.46
C SER A 22 -6.49 -9.17 21.48
N VAL A 23 -5.73 -8.16 21.05
CA VAL A 23 -6.20 -7.16 20.07
C VAL A 23 -6.59 -7.84 18.76
N MET A 24 -5.73 -8.70 18.22
CA MET A 24 -6.03 -9.44 17.00
C MET A 24 -7.26 -10.32 17.12
N PHE A 25 -7.41 -11.01 18.25
CA PHE A 25 -8.57 -11.86 18.47
C PHE A 25 -9.86 -11.04 18.48
N VAL A 26 -9.86 -9.88 19.13
CA VAL A 26 -11.02 -8.98 19.16
C VAL A 26 -11.30 -8.41 17.78
N ASP A 27 -10.29 -7.95 17.05
CA ASP A 27 -10.47 -7.39 15.72
C ASP A 27 -11.09 -8.39 14.74
N ASN A 28 -10.61 -9.64 14.75
CA ASN A 28 -11.12 -10.67 13.83
C ASN A 28 -12.48 -11.24 14.22
N HIS A 29 -12.78 -11.36 15.52
CA HIS A 29 -14.00 -12.04 15.98
C HIS A 29 -15.13 -11.10 16.38
N VAL A 30 -14.83 -9.84 16.67
CA VAL A 30 -15.81 -8.84 17.09
C VAL A 30 -15.92 -7.70 16.10
N GLY A 31 -14.78 -7.11 15.68
CA GLY A 31 -14.72 -5.99 14.76
C GLY A 31 -15.03 -6.36 13.31
N GLY A 32 -14.56 -7.52 12.89
CA GLY A 32 -14.62 -8.01 11.50
C GLY A 32 -13.54 -7.40 10.60
N SER A 33 -13.39 -8.00 9.42
CA SER A 33 -12.50 -7.52 8.37
C SER A 33 -13.32 -7.02 7.20
N TYR A 34 -12.97 -5.87 6.64
CA TYR A 34 -13.71 -5.22 5.58
C TYR A 34 -12.78 -4.92 4.40
N TYR A 35 -13.32 -5.08 3.19
CA TYR A 35 -12.64 -4.74 1.96
C TYR A 35 -13.22 -3.43 1.39
N PRO A 36 -12.40 -2.46 0.97
CA PRO A 36 -12.91 -1.22 0.38
C PRO A 36 -13.48 -1.50 -1.00
N ALA A 37 -14.75 -1.17 -1.20
CA ALA A 37 -15.45 -1.32 -2.47
C ALA A 37 -14.73 -0.54 -3.59
N GLY A 38 -14.54 -1.18 -4.73
CA GLY A 38 -13.81 -0.63 -5.87
C GLY A 38 -12.28 -0.80 -5.80
N SER A 39 -11.77 -1.67 -4.94
CA SER A 39 -10.38 -2.04 -4.69
C SER A 39 -9.65 -1.20 -3.62
N THR A 40 -8.53 -1.71 -3.13
CA THR A 40 -7.66 -1.01 -2.19
C THR A 40 -7.10 0.31 -2.76
N LEU A 41 -6.99 0.42 -4.09
CA LEU A 41 -6.60 1.68 -4.76
C LEU A 41 -7.63 2.80 -4.54
N SER A 42 -8.91 2.46 -4.37
CA SER A 42 -9.95 3.46 -4.10
C SER A 42 -9.73 4.17 -2.77
N LEU A 43 -9.25 3.46 -1.74
CA LEU A 43 -8.95 4.08 -0.44
C LEU A 43 -7.79 5.07 -0.55
N THR A 44 -6.67 4.68 -1.16
CA THR A 44 -5.51 5.56 -1.32
C THR A 44 -5.80 6.73 -2.26
N GLY A 45 -6.54 6.48 -3.34
CA GLY A 45 -6.98 7.52 -4.28
C GLY A 45 -7.94 8.51 -3.63
N ALA A 46 -8.84 8.07 -2.75
CA ALA A 46 -9.73 8.95 -1.98
C ALA A 46 -8.94 9.86 -1.02
N LEU A 47 -7.91 9.33 -0.35
CA LEU A 47 -7.02 10.13 0.51
C LEU A 47 -6.25 11.17 -0.30
N GLU A 48 -5.69 10.79 -1.46
CA GLU A 48 -5.03 11.72 -2.38
C GLU A 48 -6.00 12.84 -2.83
N LYS A 49 -7.23 12.47 -3.20
CA LYS A 49 -8.27 13.43 -3.58
C LYS A 49 -8.54 14.45 -2.47
N VAL A 50 -8.70 14.00 -1.24
CA VAL A 50 -8.93 14.90 -0.08
C VAL A 50 -7.75 15.84 0.13
N ILE A 51 -6.51 15.36 0.05
CA ILE A 51 -5.30 16.18 0.17
C ILE A 51 -5.30 17.28 -0.90
N GLU A 52 -5.52 16.90 -2.17
CA GLU A 52 -5.47 17.84 -3.30
C GLU A 52 -6.65 18.82 -3.32
N GLN A 53 -7.86 18.39 -2.95
CA GLN A 53 -9.04 19.26 -2.82
C GLN A 53 -8.90 20.30 -1.72
N ASN A 54 -8.09 20.03 -0.70
CA ASN A 54 -7.76 20.99 0.36
C ASN A 54 -6.54 21.86 0.04
N GLY A 55 -6.11 21.91 -1.23
CA GLY A 55 -5.05 22.81 -1.70
C GLY A 55 -3.63 22.33 -1.39
N SER A 56 -3.45 21.11 -0.87
CA SER A 56 -2.13 20.53 -0.63
C SER A 56 -1.58 19.90 -1.91
N THR A 57 -0.25 19.74 -1.98
CA THR A 57 0.45 19.17 -3.13
C THR A 57 0.87 17.74 -2.83
N MET A 58 0.63 16.84 -3.78
CA MET A 58 1.17 15.49 -3.79
C MET A 58 2.34 15.40 -4.78
N MET A 59 3.53 15.07 -4.28
CA MET A 59 4.73 14.89 -5.09
C MET A 59 5.07 13.41 -5.15
N ALA A 60 4.88 12.80 -6.31
CA ALA A 60 5.28 11.43 -6.58
C ALA A 60 6.60 11.39 -7.36
N GLU A 61 7.25 10.23 -7.37
CA GLU A 61 8.50 9.99 -8.10
C GLU A 61 9.65 10.92 -7.67
N ARG A 62 9.64 11.31 -6.39
CA ARG A 62 10.72 12.09 -5.76
C ARG A 62 11.09 11.44 -4.43
N GLU A 63 12.34 11.06 -4.31
CA GLU A 63 12.85 10.48 -3.07
C GLU A 63 13.39 11.57 -2.16
N VAL A 64 12.97 11.56 -0.89
CA VAL A 64 13.63 12.36 0.15
C VAL A 64 14.93 11.67 0.52
N VAL A 65 16.05 12.31 0.27
CA VAL A 65 17.39 11.76 0.52
C VAL A 65 18.00 12.24 1.83
N SER A 66 17.51 13.35 2.40
CA SER A 66 17.97 13.87 3.69
C SER A 66 16.92 14.75 4.36
N ILE A 67 16.87 14.72 5.68
CA ILE A 67 16.17 15.71 6.51
C ILE A 67 17.18 16.79 6.91
N LEU A 68 16.88 18.02 6.55
CA LEU A 68 17.74 19.18 6.77
C LEU A 68 17.45 19.81 8.13
N PHE A 69 18.52 20.20 8.82
CA PHE A 69 18.43 20.88 10.11
C PHE A 69 18.60 22.39 9.93
N ASN A 70 17.76 23.14 10.61
CA ASN A 70 17.85 24.57 10.78
C ASN A 70 17.84 24.91 12.25
N GLN A 71 18.83 25.64 12.74
CA GLN A 71 18.99 26.00 14.16
C GLN A 71 18.89 24.79 15.12
N GLY A 72 19.52 23.67 14.75
CA GLY A 72 19.54 22.46 15.57
C GLY A 72 18.26 21.59 15.53
N LYS A 73 17.30 21.90 14.67
CA LYS A 73 16.02 21.17 14.54
C LYS A 73 15.74 20.78 13.11
N PRO A 74 15.05 19.67 12.84
CA PRO A 74 14.49 19.36 11.52
C PRO A 74 13.62 20.52 11.00
N GLY A 75 13.94 21.04 9.82
CA GLY A 75 13.27 22.22 9.25
C GLY A 75 13.07 22.15 7.73
N GLY A 76 13.36 21.00 7.12
CA GLY A 76 13.18 20.81 5.68
C GLY A 76 13.64 19.44 5.23
N VAL A 77 13.50 19.18 3.94
CA VAL A 77 13.94 17.96 3.27
C VAL A 77 14.68 18.29 1.97
N LEU A 78 15.65 17.45 1.64
CA LEU A 78 16.35 17.45 0.36
C LEU A 78 15.82 16.29 -0.48
N LEU A 79 15.45 16.56 -1.72
CA LEU A 79 15.04 15.56 -2.69
C LEU A 79 16.21 15.05 -3.53
N ASP A 80 16.01 13.94 -4.22
CA ASP A 80 16.98 13.28 -5.12
C ASP A 80 17.40 14.13 -6.31
N ASP A 81 16.58 15.09 -6.73
CA ASP A 81 16.90 16.07 -7.79
C ASP A 81 17.63 17.32 -7.27
N GLY A 82 17.98 17.39 -6.00
CA GLY A 82 18.63 18.53 -5.35
C GLY A 82 17.65 19.61 -4.87
N THR A 83 16.37 19.47 -5.09
CA THR A 83 15.35 20.44 -4.62
C THR A 83 15.23 20.40 -3.10
N VAL A 84 15.13 21.58 -2.48
CA VAL A 84 14.94 21.72 -1.04
C VAL A 84 13.53 22.23 -0.74
N HIS A 85 12.83 21.54 0.14
CA HIS A 85 11.56 21.99 0.70
C HIS A 85 11.72 22.28 2.19
N THR A 86 11.39 23.51 2.60
CA THR A 86 11.37 23.92 4.01
C THR A 86 9.99 23.65 4.62
N ALA A 87 9.96 23.32 5.91
CA ALA A 87 8.71 23.07 6.65
C ALA A 87 8.88 23.39 8.13
N ASP A 88 7.82 23.92 8.74
CA ASP A 88 7.74 24.12 10.20
C ASP A 88 7.61 22.80 10.96
N GLN A 89 6.98 21.80 10.32
CA GLN A 89 6.71 20.49 10.89
C GLN A 89 6.92 19.41 9.83
N ILE A 90 7.54 18.31 10.21
CA ILE A 90 7.75 17.14 9.38
C ILE A 90 7.05 15.96 10.04
N ILE A 91 6.23 15.22 9.27
CA ILE A 91 5.65 13.94 9.68
C ILE A 91 6.28 12.86 8.81
N TYR A 92 6.95 11.92 9.43
CA TYR A 92 7.62 10.80 8.77
C TYR A 92 6.83 9.50 8.95
N SER A 93 6.58 8.77 7.85
CA SER A 93 5.80 7.52 7.87
C SER A 93 6.58 6.29 7.43
N GLY A 94 7.87 6.41 7.14
CA GLY A 94 8.72 5.29 6.74
C GLY A 94 9.29 4.48 7.91
N THR A 95 10.30 3.65 7.63
CA THR A 95 10.92 2.79 8.63
C THR A 95 11.89 3.54 9.54
N VAL A 96 12.06 3.08 10.79
CA VAL A 96 13.04 3.65 11.72
C VAL A 96 14.48 3.52 11.21
N TRP A 97 14.78 2.47 10.45
CA TRP A 97 16.11 2.28 9.84
C TRP A 97 16.42 3.36 8.81
N ASN A 98 15.44 3.71 7.96
CA ASN A 98 15.61 4.79 6.99
C ASN A 98 15.66 6.17 7.68
N LEU A 99 14.81 6.40 8.68
CA LEU A 99 14.83 7.66 9.42
C LEU A 99 16.20 7.92 10.05
N TYR A 100 16.62 7.03 10.94
CA TYR A 100 17.81 7.24 11.76
C TYR A 100 19.12 6.81 11.07
N GLY A 101 19.04 5.89 10.11
CA GLY A 101 20.20 5.37 9.41
C GLY A 101 20.53 6.05 8.08
N LYS A 102 19.53 6.73 7.46
CA LYS A 102 19.69 7.33 6.13
C LYS A 102 19.36 8.81 6.09
N LEU A 103 18.20 9.21 6.65
CA LEU A 103 17.64 10.56 6.42
C LEU A 103 18.15 11.60 7.41
N LEU A 104 18.39 11.22 8.66
CA LEU A 104 18.93 12.13 9.67
C LEU A 104 20.46 12.18 9.62
N PRO A 105 21.08 13.32 9.95
CA PRO A 105 22.54 13.46 9.94
C PRO A 105 23.19 12.50 10.94
N HIS A 106 24.35 11.98 10.60
CA HIS A 106 25.14 11.10 11.46
C HIS A 106 26.06 11.95 12.35
N ASN A 107 25.59 12.30 13.54
CA ASN A 107 26.31 13.07 14.53
C ASN A 107 25.96 12.62 15.95
N GLU A 108 26.56 13.23 16.96
CA GLU A 108 26.33 12.89 18.37
C GLU A 108 24.86 13.01 18.79
N THR A 109 24.13 13.96 18.24
CA THR A 109 22.70 14.19 18.55
C THR A 109 21.80 13.04 18.12
N THR A 110 22.19 12.30 17.07
CA THR A 110 21.37 11.21 16.48
C THR A 110 21.92 9.82 16.77
N GLU A 111 23.08 9.72 17.41
CA GLU A 111 23.80 8.45 17.64
C GLU A 111 22.99 7.44 18.46
N GLN A 112 22.35 7.92 19.53
CA GLN A 112 21.55 7.04 20.40
C GLN A 112 20.38 6.43 19.64
N GLN A 113 19.62 7.21 18.87
CA GLN A 113 18.47 6.77 18.09
C GLN A 113 18.93 5.86 16.94
N ARG A 114 20.05 6.16 16.30
CA ARG A 114 20.63 5.31 15.26
C ARG A 114 21.03 3.95 15.82
N SER A 115 21.73 3.92 16.93
CA SER A 115 22.11 2.68 17.63
C SER A 115 20.88 1.87 18.05
N TRP A 116 19.81 2.54 18.54
CA TRP A 116 18.55 1.89 18.86
C TRP A 116 17.89 1.31 17.62
N ALA A 117 17.80 2.06 16.51
CA ALA A 117 17.19 1.61 15.27
C ALA A 117 17.92 0.41 14.67
N GLN A 118 19.26 0.39 14.72
CA GLN A 118 20.07 -0.74 14.23
C GLN A 118 19.82 -2.05 15.01
N LYS A 119 19.41 -1.95 16.28
CA LYS A 119 19.07 -3.11 17.11
C LYS A 119 17.66 -3.64 16.88
N GLN A 120 16.83 -2.93 16.09
CA GLN A 120 15.48 -3.39 15.80
C GLN A 120 15.54 -4.58 14.85
N GLU A 121 14.85 -5.65 15.20
CA GLU A 121 14.71 -6.84 14.36
C GLU A 121 13.60 -6.60 13.34
N PRO A 122 13.85 -6.76 12.03
CA PRO A 122 12.78 -6.67 11.04
C PRO A 122 11.85 -7.89 11.12
N THR A 123 10.60 -7.72 10.68
CA THR A 123 9.75 -8.87 10.39
C THR A 123 10.31 -9.66 9.21
N TYR A 124 9.99 -10.96 9.13
CA TYR A 124 10.42 -11.77 7.99
C TYR A 124 9.81 -11.23 6.67
N PRO A 125 10.52 -11.37 5.55
CA PRO A 125 9.99 -10.99 4.25
C PRO A 125 8.96 -12.02 3.78
N SER A 126 8.08 -11.59 2.86
CA SER A 126 7.09 -12.44 2.21
C SER A 126 7.19 -12.34 0.70
N VAL A 127 6.64 -13.33 0.03
CA VAL A 127 6.34 -13.30 -1.39
C VAL A 127 4.83 -13.16 -1.57
N VAL A 128 4.42 -12.47 -2.64
CA VAL A 128 3.02 -12.33 -3.01
C VAL A 128 2.84 -12.82 -4.43
N LEU A 129 2.03 -13.86 -4.59
CA LEU A 129 1.62 -14.37 -5.90
C LEU A 129 0.30 -13.69 -6.29
N TYR A 130 0.27 -13.12 -7.47
CA TYR A 130 -0.93 -12.58 -8.11
C TYR A 130 -1.36 -13.52 -9.22
N THR A 131 -2.59 -13.99 -9.19
CA THR A 131 -3.13 -14.83 -10.26
C THR A 131 -4.45 -14.27 -10.78
N LEU A 132 -4.66 -14.40 -12.08
CA LEU A 132 -5.96 -14.26 -12.74
C LEU A 132 -6.35 -15.64 -13.24
N VAL A 133 -7.53 -16.09 -12.89
CA VAL A 133 -8.02 -17.44 -13.19
C VAL A 133 -9.41 -17.39 -13.82
N ASP A 134 -9.79 -18.45 -14.53
CA ASP A 134 -11.17 -18.63 -14.99
C ASP A 134 -12.14 -18.71 -13.82
N LYS A 135 -13.37 -18.26 -14.03
CA LYS A 135 -14.40 -18.18 -12.99
C LYS A 135 -14.63 -19.53 -12.28
N ASP A 136 -14.58 -20.63 -13.02
CA ASP A 136 -14.90 -21.98 -12.52
C ASP A 136 -13.88 -22.54 -11.53
N VAL A 137 -12.73 -21.87 -11.36
CA VAL A 137 -11.72 -22.22 -10.33
C VAL A 137 -12.22 -21.93 -8.94
N VAL A 138 -13.09 -20.91 -8.79
CA VAL A 138 -13.58 -20.41 -7.50
C VAL A 138 -15.02 -20.87 -7.30
N ASP A 139 -15.25 -21.74 -6.34
CA ASP A 139 -16.58 -22.25 -6.01
C ASP A 139 -17.41 -21.27 -5.16
N GLU A 140 -18.72 -21.53 -5.05
CA GLU A 140 -19.67 -20.70 -4.31
C GLU A 140 -19.41 -20.67 -2.79
N LEU A 141 -18.62 -21.60 -2.27
CA LEU A 141 -18.27 -21.69 -0.85
C LEU A 141 -16.96 -20.95 -0.53
N THR A 142 -16.28 -20.43 -1.55
CA THR A 142 -15.02 -19.72 -1.39
C THR A 142 -15.23 -18.40 -0.67
N LEU A 143 -14.45 -18.17 0.36
CA LEU A 143 -14.45 -16.91 1.11
C LEU A 143 -13.44 -15.94 0.52
N ALA A 144 -13.65 -14.64 0.74
CA ALA A 144 -12.73 -13.59 0.29
C ALA A 144 -11.33 -13.70 0.91
N VAL A 145 -11.20 -14.38 2.05
CA VAL A 145 -9.92 -14.68 2.71
C VAL A 145 -9.94 -16.13 3.20
N GLU A 146 -8.95 -16.91 2.75
CA GLU A 146 -8.75 -18.28 3.19
C GLU A 146 -7.32 -18.48 3.71
N MET A 147 -7.18 -19.08 4.89
CA MET A 147 -5.89 -19.38 5.50
C MET A 147 -5.54 -20.84 5.28
N LEU A 148 -4.57 -21.08 4.39
CA LEU A 148 -4.03 -22.40 4.11
C LEU A 148 -2.88 -22.67 5.07
N VAL A 149 -3.10 -23.63 5.98
CA VAL A 149 -2.14 -23.96 7.04
C VAL A 149 -1.30 -25.15 6.61
N GLY A 150 0.01 -25.02 6.67
CA GLY A 150 0.95 -26.11 6.47
C GLY A 150 1.06 -26.94 7.74
N ARG A 151 2.13 -26.72 8.51
CA ARG A 151 2.32 -27.33 9.82
C ARG A 151 1.65 -26.48 10.90
N PRO A 152 0.81 -27.05 11.77
CA PRO A 152 0.09 -26.27 12.76
C PRO A 152 0.97 -25.76 13.92
N ASP A 153 2.15 -26.32 14.10
CA ASP A 153 3.07 -26.09 15.22
C ASP A 153 4.32 -25.28 14.84
N ALA A 154 4.43 -24.86 13.59
CA ALA A 154 5.60 -24.14 13.11
C ALA A 154 5.22 -23.09 12.07
N LEU A 155 5.99 -22.00 12.07
CA LEU A 155 5.97 -21.04 10.98
C LEU A 155 6.76 -21.65 9.81
N ASP A 156 6.07 -22.03 8.74
CA ASP A 156 6.69 -22.61 7.56
C ASP A 156 6.25 -21.95 6.25
N GLU A 157 6.97 -22.20 5.17
CA GLU A 157 6.69 -21.63 3.86
C GLU A 157 5.42 -22.21 3.19
N GLN A 158 4.81 -23.25 3.74
CA GLN A 158 3.53 -23.80 3.27
C GLN A 158 2.32 -23.06 3.88
N GLU A 159 2.55 -22.19 4.85
CA GLU A 159 1.51 -21.31 5.36
C GLU A 159 1.26 -20.17 4.37
N VAL A 160 0.06 -20.18 3.78
CA VAL A 160 -0.34 -19.19 2.78
C VAL A 160 -1.67 -18.57 3.20
N THR A 161 -1.78 -17.26 3.14
CA THR A 161 -3.07 -16.57 3.19
C THR A 161 -3.46 -16.24 1.76
N ALA A 162 -4.58 -16.81 1.32
CA ALA A 162 -5.17 -16.52 0.01
C ALA A 162 -6.26 -15.44 0.18
N TYR A 163 -6.17 -14.39 -0.61
CA TYR A 163 -7.18 -13.35 -0.73
C TYR A 163 -7.85 -13.49 -2.09
N ILE A 164 -9.17 -13.64 -2.10
CA ILE A 164 -9.98 -13.75 -3.30
C ILE A 164 -10.97 -12.55 -3.36
N PRO A 165 -10.46 -11.32 -3.49
CA PRO A 165 -11.28 -10.12 -3.36
C PRO A 165 -12.41 -10.04 -4.39
N SER A 166 -12.28 -10.72 -5.51
CA SER A 166 -13.29 -10.80 -6.57
C SER A 166 -14.54 -11.61 -6.18
N VAL A 167 -14.55 -12.31 -5.05
CA VAL A 167 -15.78 -12.91 -4.49
C VAL A 167 -16.71 -11.82 -4.00
N ASP A 168 -16.15 -10.80 -3.33
CA ASP A 168 -16.92 -9.70 -2.74
C ASP A 168 -17.00 -8.47 -3.65
N ASP A 169 -16.04 -8.26 -4.56
CA ASP A 169 -15.94 -7.09 -5.43
C ASP A 169 -15.77 -7.48 -6.90
N ARG A 170 -16.85 -7.43 -7.66
CA ARG A 170 -16.86 -7.74 -9.11
C ARG A 170 -16.36 -6.60 -9.98
N THR A 171 -15.96 -5.46 -9.40
CA THR A 171 -15.47 -4.30 -10.17
C THR A 171 -14.00 -4.40 -10.54
N ILE A 172 -13.27 -5.43 -10.04
CA ILE A 172 -11.82 -5.56 -10.16
C ILE A 172 -11.35 -6.57 -11.21
N CYS A 173 -12.24 -7.36 -11.74
CA CYS A 173 -11.96 -8.30 -12.86
C CYS A 173 -13.19 -8.44 -13.76
N ALA A 174 -13.05 -9.16 -14.90
CA ALA A 174 -14.16 -9.48 -15.78
C ALA A 174 -15.12 -10.50 -15.14
N ASP A 175 -16.33 -10.64 -15.72
CA ASP A 175 -17.37 -11.50 -15.15
C ASP A 175 -17.03 -13.00 -15.23
N ASP A 176 -16.16 -13.39 -16.16
CA ASP A 176 -15.68 -14.74 -16.37
C ASP A 176 -14.34 -15.05 -15.68
N GLU A 177 -13.91 -14.17 -14.76
CA GLU A 177 -12.61 -14.24 -14.09
C GLU A 177 -12.71 -14.11 -12.58
N HIS A 178 -11.68 -14.62 -11.89
CA HIS A 178 -11.40 -14.32 -10.48
C HIS A 178 -9.92 -13.95 -10.27
N ILE A 179 -9.68 -13.15 -9.24
CA ILE A 179 -8.33 -12.82 -8.76
C ILE A 179 -8.07 -13.59 -7.49
N ILE A 180 -6.96 -14.33 -7.45
CA ILE A 180 -6.45 -14.97 -6.24
C ILE A 180 -5.06 -14.41 -5.93
N LEU A 181 -4.91 -13.78 -4.77
CA LEU A 181 -3.64 -13.30 -4.24
C LEU A 181 -3.19 -14.27 -3.15
N ALA A 182 -1.98 -14.79 -3.23
CA ALA A 182 -1.44 -15.68 -2.20
C ALA A 182 -0.20 -15.05 -1.55
N ILE A 183 -0.27 -14.83 -0.23
CA ILE A 183 0.83 -14.28 0.56
C ILE A 183 1.40 -15.39 1.43
N GLY A 184 2.69 -15.64 1.30
CA GLY A 184 3.42 -16.61 2.12
C GLY A 184 4.78 -16.09 2.57
N PRO A 185 5.34 -16.61 3.68
CA PRO A 185 6.68 -16.24 4.13
C PRO A 185 7.73 -16.71 3.14
N SER A 186 8.86 -16.00 3.09
CA SER A 186 10.05 -16.39 2.32
C SER A 186 11.29 -16.12 3.16
N PHE A 187 11.85 -17.17 3.73
CA PHE A 187 12.94 -17.07 4.72
C PHE A 187 14.34 -16.97 4.11
N GLY A 188 14.48 -17.25 2.81
CA GLY A 188 15.76 -17.16 2.14
C GLY A 188 16.17 -15.71 1.82
N SER A 189 17.48 -15.43 1.82
CA SER A 189 17.98 -14.14 1.36
C SER A 189 17.77 -13.96 -0.15
N TRP A 190 17.32 -12.76 -0.53
CA TRP A 190 17.12 -12.36 -1.92
C TRP A 190 18.16 -11.34 -2.40
N ASP A 191 18.89 -10.69 -1.49
CA ASP A 191 19.73 -9.54 -1.80
C ASP A 191 20.98 -9.91 -2.60
N ALA A 192 21.60 -11.04 -2.28
CA ALA A 192 22.85 -11.50 -2.92
C ALA A 192 22.65 -12.25 -4.24
N LEU A 193 21.41 -12.43 -4.71
CA LEU A 193 21.14 -13.19 -5.94
C LEU A 193 21.50 -12.36 -7.18
N ASP A 194 22.27 -12.95 -8.10
CA ASP A 194 22.39 -12.40 -9.45
C ASP A 194 21.07 -12.51 -10.22
N GLN A 195 21.00 -11.92 -11.41
CA GLN A 195 19.77 -11.88 -12.20
C GLN A 195 19.25 -13.27 -12.57
N LYS A 196 20.12 -14.22 -12.87
CA LYS A 196 19.75 -15.59 -13.25
C LYS A 196 19.19 -16.35 -12.04
N ALA A 197 19.89 -16.32 -10.91
CA ALA A 197 19.46 -16.93 -9.67
C ALA A 197 18.16 -16.31 -9.14
N TYR A 198 18.01 -14.98 -9.28
CA TYR A 198 16.78 -14.27 -8.94
C TYR A 198 15.58 -14.77 -9.75
N GLN A 199 15.70 -14.89 -11.07
CA GLN A 199 14.61 -15.40 -11.90
C GLN A 199 14.30 -16.87 -11.61
N GLN A 200 15.32 -17.68 -11.35
CA GLN A 200 15.12 -19.07 -10.95
C GLN A 200 14.38 -19.16 -9.60
N ARG A 201 14.77 -18.37 -8.61
CA ARG A 201 14.08 -18.32 -7.31
C ARG A 201 12.63 -17.87 -7.45
N LYS A 202 12.33 -16.86 -8.28
CA LYS A 202 10.95 -16.45 -8.57
C LYS A 202 10.12 -17.61 -9.11
N LYS A 203 10.65 -18.39 -10.05
CA LYS A 203 9.95 -19.58 -10.60
C LYS A 203 9.68 -20.62 -9.52
N GLN A 204 10.66 -20.89 -8.67
CA GLN A 204 10.51 -21.86 -7.56
C GLN A 204 9.41 -21.41 -6.57
N GLU A 205 9.36 -20.12 -6.24
CA GLU A 205 8.33 -19.58 -5.34
C GLU A 205 6.92 -19.60 -5.97
N ILE A 206 6.81 -19.31 -7.27
CA ILE A 206 5.55 -19.47 -8.02
C ILE A 206 5.05 -20.91 -7.92
N GLU A 207 5.92 -21.89 -8.24
CA GLU A 207 5.57 -23.31 -8.18
C GLU A 207 5.18 -23.75 -6.77
N ARG A 208 5.90 -23.28 -5.75
CA ARG A 208 5.60 -23.56 -4.34
C ARG A 208 4.21 -23.05 -3.95
N LEU A 209 3.91 -21.79 -4.26
CA LEU A 209 2.63 -21.17 -3.91
C LEU A 209 1.46 -21.80 -4.68
N LEU A 210 1.65 -22.07 -5.98
CA LEU A 210 0.64 -22.79 -6.77
C LEU A 210 0.36 -24.19 -6.20
N ALA A 211 1.39 -24.93 -5.80
CA ALA A 211 1.20 -26.26 -5.18
C ALA A 211 0.44 -26.19 -3.84
N VAL A 212 0.55 -25.11 -3.09
CA VAL A 212 -0.27 -24.89 -1.89
C VAL A 212 -1.71 -24.54 -2.28
N LEU A 213 -1.90 -23.65 -3.26
CA LEU A 213 -3.22 -23.25 -3.74
C LEU A 213 -3.99 -24.41 -4.37
N GLU A 214 -3.34 -25.35 -5.07
CA GLU A 214 -3.98 -26.54 -5.67
C GLU A 214 -4.70 -27.40 -4.64
N LYS A 215 -4.28 -27.40 -3.37
CA LYS A 215 -4.98 -28.12 -2.31
C LYS A 215 -6.41 -27.61 -2.09
N ARG A 216 -6.63 -26.32 -2.34
CA ARG A 216 -7.93 -25.66 -2.20
C ARG A 216 -8.63 -25.44 -3.54
N PHE A 217 -7.86 -25.17 -4.59
CA PHE A 217 -8.31 -24.90 -5.96
C PHE A 217 -7.67 -25.91 -6.93
N PRO A 218 -8.16 -27.16 -7.00
CA PRO A 218 -7.48 -28.26 -7.72
C PRO A 218 -7.24 -27.99 -9.21
N SER A 219 -8.11 -27.20 -9.86
CA SER A 219 -8.01 -26.88 -11.28
C SER A 219 -7.22 -25.60 -11.59
N ILE A 220 -6.61 -24.94 -10.59
CA ILE A 220 -6.02 -23.61 -10.75
C ILE A 220 -4.99 -23.55 -11.88
N ARG A 221 -4.14 -24.58 -12.05
CA ARG A 221 -3.09 -24.56 -13.07
C ARG A 221 -3.62 -24.63 -14.49
N GLU A 222 -4.69 -25.38 -14.69
CA GLU A 222 -5.31 -25.60 -16.02
C GLU A 222 -6.06 -24.34 -16.48
N HIS A 223 -6.51 -23.52 -15.55
CA HIS A 223 -7.33 -22.33 -15.78
C HIS A 223 -6.62 -21.01 -15.42
N LEU A 224 -5.28 -21.03 -15.38
CA LEU A 224 -4.46 -19.88 -15.07
C LEU A 224 -4.31 -18.97 -16.29
N ARG A 225 -4.89 -17.77 -16.25
CA ARG A 225 -4.77 -16.75 -17.32
C ARG A 225 -3.55 -15.85 -17.16
N HIS A 226 -3.18 -15.56 -15.90
CA HIS A 226 -2.01 -14.73 -15.59
C HIS A 226 -1.42 -15.12 -14.25
N VAL A 227 -0.09 -15.00 -14.16
CA VAL A 227 0.65 -15.20 -12.91
C VAL A 227 1.83 -14.25 -12.81
N GLU A 228 1.95 -13.58 -11.66
CA GLU A 228 3.06 -12.71 -11.33
C GLU A 228 3.45 -12.87 -9.86
N LEU A 229 4.76 -12.76 -9.56
CA LEU A 229 5.26 -12.83 -8.18
C LEU A 229 5.96 -11.53 -7.81
N ALA A 230 5.49 -10.90 -6.73
CA ALA A 230 6.26 -9.90 -6.00
C ALA A 230 7.19 -10.60 -4.99
N SER A 231 8.47 -10.35 -5.14
CA SER A 231 9.52 -10.84 -4.22
C SER A 231 9.85 -9.81 -3.15
N PRO A 232 10.63 -10.15 -2.12
CA PRO A 232 11.16 -9.17 -1.17
C PRO A 232 11.88 -7.98 -1.82
N ARG A 233 12.62 -8.20 -2.92
CA ARG A 233 13.20 -7.08 -3.71
C ARG A 233 12.13 -6.19 -4.33
N THR A 234 11.05 -6.77 -4.82
CA THR A 234 9.90 -6.01 -5.36
C THR A 234 9.28 -5.16 -4.27
N ILE A 235 9.03 -5.74 -3.10
CA ILE A 235 8.46 -5.04 -1.94
C ILE A 235 9.39 -3.92 -1.50
N GLN A 236 10.69 -4.18 -1.34
CA GLN A 236 11.67 -3.16 -0.96
C GLN A 236 11.72 -2.01 -1.96
N ARG A 237 11.70 -2.31 -3.26
CA ARG A 237 11.74 -1.31 -4.33
C ARG A 237 10.54 -0.34 -4.25
N PHE A 238 9.34 -0.84 -4.04
CA PHE A 238 8.13 0.00 -4.03
C PHE A 238 7.83 0.65 -2.68
N THR A 239 8.32 0.08 -1.59
CA THR A 239 7.95 0.53 -0.23
C THR A 239 9.12 1.11 0.55
N LEU A 240 10.35 0.97 0.05
CA LEU A 240 11.61 1.30 0.74
C LEU A 240 11.77 0.59 2.09
N LYS A 241 11.08 -0.55 2.28
CA LYS A 241 11.22 -1.38 3.48
C LYS A 241 12.45 -2.27 3.37
N ASN A 242 13.32 -2.16 4.34
CA ASN A 242 14.62 -2.82 4.37
C ASN A 242 14.47 -4.35 4.27
N GLY A 243 15.13 -4.96 3.25
CA GLY A 243 15.06 -6.40 2.99
C GLY A 243 13.68 -6.92 2.59
N GLY A 244 12.74 -6.04 2.20
CA GLY A 244 11.36 -6.42 1.86
C GLY A 244 10.55 -6.91 3.06
N ALA A 245 10.90 -6.49 4.28
CA ALA A 245 10.12 -6.78 5.48
C ALA A 245 8.66 -6.40 5.30
N VAL A 246 7.73 -7.26 5.69
CA VAL A 246 6.29 -7.00 5.48
C VAL A 246 5.78 -5.88 6.37
N ALA A 247 6.26 -5.84 7.61
CA ALA A 247 5.88 -4.85 8.60
C ALA A 247 7.13 -4.35 9.32
N GLY A 248 7.24 -3.12 9.68
CA GLY A 248 8.41 -2.52 10.31
C GLY A 248 9.14 -3.38 11.37
N PRO A 249 9.61 -2.85 12.46
CA PRO A 249 10.25 -3.63 13.52
C PRO A 249 9.31 -4.68 14.12
N LYS A 250 9.82 -5.91 14.28
CA LYS A 250 9.09 -7.05 14.83
C LYS A 250 8.53 -6.73 16.22
N GLN A 251 7.25 -6.99 16.41
CA GLN A 251 6.61 -6.85 17.71
C GLN A 251 6.74 -8.15 18.49
N LYS A 252 7.66 -8.15 19.46
CA LYS A 252 7.93 -9.30 20.32
C LYS A 252 8.04 -8.89 21.77
N LEU A 253 8.08 -9.85 22.68
CA LEU A 253 8.37 -9.60 24.10
C LEU A 253 9.65 -8.75 24.24
N GLY A 254 9.55 -7.64 24.95
CA GLY A 254 10.64 -6.68 25.10
C GLY A 254 10.73 -5.59 24.04
N ASN A 255 10.03 -5.72 22.89
CA ASN A 255 9.99 -4.71 21.83
C ASN A 255 8.56 -4.51 21.29
N HIS A 256 7.66 -4.07 22.16
CA HIS A 256 6.25 -3.82 21.80
C HIS A 256 5.73 -2.56 22.49
N MET A 257 4.65 -1.99 21.99
CA MET A 257 3.99 -0.80 22.54
C MET A 257 4.99 0.35 22.82
N PHE A 258 5.11 0.80 24.06
CA PHE A 258 5.91 1.97 24.47
C PHE A 258 7.44 1.81 24.28
N LYS A 259 7.91 0.64 23.90
CA LYS A 259 9.33 0.42 23.56
C LYS A 259 9.61 0.62 22.07
N ARG A 260 8.58 0.89 21.28
CA ARG A 260 8.67 1.20 19.86
C ARG A 260 8.80 2.70 19.63
N GLN A 261 8.95 3.14 18.38
CA GLN A 261 8.98 4.55 18.01
C GLN A 261 7.72 5.27 18.47
N HIS A 262 7.88 6.32 19.26
CA HIS A 262 6.77 7.20 19.62
C HIS A 262 6.39 8.13 18.47
N ILE A 263 5.15 8.66 18.51
CA ILE A 263 4.69 9.69 17.57
C ILE A 263 5.59 10.94 17.66
N ARG A 264 5.98 11.34 18.86
CA ARG A 264 6.91 12.45 19.10
C ARG A 264 8.33 11.91 19.09
N THR A 265 9.23 12.66 18.47
CA THR A 265 10.68 12.42 18.53
C THR A 265 11.34 13.35 19.54
N ASP A 266 12.66 13.33 19.61
CA ASP A 266 13.43 14.26 20.46
C ASP A 266 13.38 15.72 19.95
N TRP A 267 12.93 15.90 18.72
CA TRP A 267 12.72 17.22 18.12
C TRP A 267 11.23 17.55 18.04
N ASP A 268 10.89 18.73 18.48
CA ASP A 268 9.51 19.23 18.48
C ASP A 268 8.97 19.59 17.09
N THR A 269 9.80 19.48 16.04
CA THR A 269 9.45 19.71 14.65
C THR A 269 9.35 18.43 13.81
N LEU A 270 9.72 17.27 14.37
CA LEU A 270 9.67 15.98 13.69
C LEU A 270 8.75 15.01 14.43
N PHE A 271 7.78 14.48 13.73
CA PHE A 271 6.82 13.50 14.21
C PHE A 271 6.91 12.22 13.37
N CYS A 272 6.54 11.08 13.96
CA CYS A 272 6.50 9.79 13.29
C CYS A 272 5.07 9.23 13.26
N CYS A 273 4.73 8.51 12.19
CA CYS A 273 3.54 7.66 12.12
C CYS A 273 3.86 6.39 11.34
N GLY A 274 2.86 5.54 11.11
CA GLY A 274 3.06 4.31 10.35
C GLY A 274 3.50 3.13 11.20
N GLU A 275 3.86 2.06 10.51
CA GLU A 275 4.08 0.72 11.09
C GLU A 275 5.25 0.61 12.08
N SER A 276 6.23 1.51 12.01
CA SER A 276 7.35 1.53 12.96
C SER A 276 6.95 2.07 14.34
N THR A 277 5.79 2.70 14.46
CA THR A 277 5.34 3.34 15.70
C THR A 277 4.67 2.35 16.67
N ILE A 278 4.21 2.87 17.81
CA ILE A 278 3.66 2.12 18.96
C ILE A 278 2.62 1.08 18.56
N MET A 279 1.67 1.45 17.69
CA MET A 279 0.57 0.57 17.29
C MET A 279 0.99 -0.55 16.34
N GLY A 280 2.07 -0.35 15.58
CA GLY A 280 2.56 -1.32 14.60
C GLY A 280 1.86 -1.27 13.25
N THR A 281 1.77 -2.43 12.60
CA THR A 281 1.28 -2.58 11.22
C THR A 281 -0.22 -2.84 11.16
N GLY A 282 -0.79 -2.67 9.98
CA GLY A 282 -2.20 -2.86 9.64
C GLY A 282 -2.92 -1.53 9.40
N THR A 283 -3.89 -1.52 8.48
CA THR A 283 -4.59 -0.29 8.07
C THR A 283 -5.20 0.48 9.25
N PRO A 284 -5.89 -0.16 10.23
CA PRO A 284 -6.43 0.56 11.39
C PRO A 284 -5.33 1.19 12.25
N THR A 285 -4.24 0.47 12.51
CA THR A 285 -3.17 0.91 13.40
C THR A 285 -2.34 2.03 12.79
N VAL A 286 -2.00 1.94 11.50
CA VAL A 286 -1.26 3.01 10.80
C VAL A 286 -2.12 4.27 10.64
N THR A 287 -3.43 4.12 10.40
CA THR A 287 -4.38 5.25 10.37
C THR A 287 -4.45 5.95 11.72
N THR A 288 -4.57 5.18 12.80
CA THR A 288 -4.57 5.72 14.17
C THR A 288 -3.28 6.48 14.47
N SER A 289 -2.13 5.94 14.06
CA SER A 289 -0.84 6.62 14.23
C SER A 289 -0.75 7.93 13.43
N GLY A 290 -1.31 7.95 12.21
CA GLY A 290 -1.41 9.15 11.38
C GLY A 290 -2.27 10.22 12.00
N ILE A 291 -3.44 9.87 12.54
CA ILE A 291 -4.32 10.77 13.30
C ILE A 291 -3.59 11.32 14.53
N ALA A 292 -2.88 10.47 15.27
CA ALA A 292 -2.14 10.88 16.46
C ALA A 292 -1.01 11.87 16.11
N ALA A 293 -0.27 11.64 15.01
CA ALA A 293 0.75 12.57 14.54
C ALA A 293 0.14 13.92 14.10
N ALA A 294 -0.95 13.89 13.34
CA ALA A 294 -1.67 15.09 12.95
C ALA A 294 -2.18 15.86 14.17
N ASN A 295 -2.77 15.18 15.15
CA ASN A 295 -3.23 15.79 16.41
C ASN A 295 -2.09 16.40 17.23
N ALA A 296 -0.91 15.78 17.22
CA ALA A 296 0.27 16.35 17.88
C ALA A 296 0.69 17.68 17.23
N VAL A 297 0.65 17.76 15.90
CA VAL A 297 0.92 19.00 15.14
C VAL A 297 -0.16 20.04 15.40
N LEU A 298 -1.45 19.68 15.32
CA LEU A 298 -2.58 20.58 15.59
C LEU A 298 -2.48 21.18 16.98
N SER A 299 -2.26 20.35 18.00
CA SER A 299 -2.09 20.81 19.40
C SER A 299 -0.92 21.78 19.57
N LYS A 300 0.22 21.50 18.89
CA LYS A 300 1.38 22.40 18.91
C LYS A 300 1.08 23.77 18.30
N ARG A 301 0.22 23.80 17.28
CA ARG A 301 -0.24 25.05 16.63
C ARG A 301 -1.41 25.74 17.35
N GLY A 302 -1.85 25.23 18.49
CA GLY A 302 -3.01 25.75 19.21
C GLY A 302 -4.35 25.50 18.51
N LEU A 303 -4.38 24.56 17.56
CA LEU A 303 -5.59 24.18 16.82
C LEU A 303 -6.27 22.99 17.50
N LYS A 304 -7.59 22.88 17.31
CA LYS A 304 -8.39 21.80 17.90
C LYS A 304 -8.00 20.45 17.27
N PRO A 305 -7.57 19.45 18.07
CA PRO A 305 -7.32 18.11 17.59
C PRO A 305 -8.60 17.44 17.05
N PHE A 306 -8.41 16.52 16.11
CA PHE A 306 -9.48 15.63 15.67
C PHE A 306 -9.86 14.68 16.82
N VAL A 307 -11.17 14.56 17.04
CA VAL A 307 -11.75 13.58 17.97
C VAL A 307 -12.74 12.72 17.21
N TYR A 308 -12.56 11.41 17.32
CA TYR A 308 -13.51 10.46 16.73
C TYR A 308 -14.87 10.57 17.42
N ASP A 309 -15.93 10.71 16.64
CA ASP A 309 -17.31 10.74 17.12
C ASP A 309 -18.02 9.45 16.71
N SER A 310 -18.17 8.54 17.65
CA SER A 310 -18.82 7.24 17.42
C SER A 310 -20.32 7.33 17.15
N SER A 311 -20.95 8.50 17.40
CA SER A 311 -22.37 8.72 17.09
C SER A 311 -22.59 8.97 15.59
N ARG A 312 -21.58 9.38 14.86
CA ARG A 312 -21.65 9.63 13.41
C ARG A 312 -21.60 8.32 12.63
N LYS A 313 -22.78 7.85 12.22
CA LYS A 313 -22.93 6.59 11.46
C LYS A 313 -22.67 6.74 9.96
N GLU A 314 -22.70 7.95 9.44
CA GLU A 314 -22.50 8.26 8.03
C GLU A 314 -21.04 8.09 7.54
N TYR A 315 -20.09 7.83 8.41
CA TYR A 315 -18.70 7.66 8.03
C TYR A 315 -18.42 6.36 7.26
N VAL A 316 -19.22 5.32 7.51
CA VAL A 316 -19.02 4.00 6.90
C VAL A 316 -20.35 3.45 6.40
N HIS A 317 -20.40 3.10 5.13
CA HIS A 317 -21.51 2.38 4.53
C HIS A 317 -21.08 0.93 4.31
N LEU A 318 -21.73 0.01 5.03
CA LEU A 318 -21.53 -1.43 4.81
C LEU A 318 -22.36 -1.84 3.59
N ILE A 319 -21.68 -2.42 2.60
CA ILE A 319 -22.28 -2.92 1.37
C ILE A 319 -22.29 -4.44 1.46
N GLN A 320 -23.43 -5.06 1.11
CA GLN A 320 -23.49 -6.50 0.99
C GLN A 320 -22.80 -6.96 -0.29
N ALA A 321 -21.96 -7.96 -0.17
CA ALA A 321 -21.29 -8.56 -1.31
C ALA A 321 -22.28 -9.39 -2.17
N PRO A 322 -22.01 -9.56 -3.47
CA PRO A 322 -20.92 -8.95 -4.23
C PRO A 322 -21.22 -7.50 -4.64
N PHE A 323 -20.20 -6.65 -4.54
CA PHE A 323 -20.26 -5.28 -5.05
C PHE A 323 -20.06 -5.25 -6.57
N THR A 324 -20.86 -4.48 -7.29
CA THR A 324 -20.91 -4.48 -8.76
C THR A 324 -20.55 -3.14 -9.38
N CYS A 325 -20.21 -3.14 -10.68
CA CYS A 325 -19.99 -1.91 -11.44
C CYS A 325 -21.23 -0.99 -11.47
N GLU A 326 -22.43 -1.56 -11.46
CA GLU A 326 -23.66 -0.76 -11.38
C GLU A 326 -23.71 0.05 -10.06
N GLN A 327 -23.43 -0.61 -8.94
CA GLN A 327 -23.41 0.04 -7.63
C GLN A 327 -22.27 1.07 -7.53
N LEU A 328 -21.08 0.76 -8.09
CA LEU A 328 -19.93 1.67 -8.11
C LEU A 328 -20.27 3.00 -8.78
N TYR A 329 -21.07 2.97 -9.81
CA TYR A 329 -21.41 4.14 -10.61
C TYR A 329 -22.83 4.68 -10.38
N ALA A 330 -23.58 4.18 -9.39
CA ALA A 330 -24.99 4.54 -9.17
C ALA A 330 -25.23 6.04 -8.97
N SER A 331 -24.28 6.75 -8.34
CA SER A 331 -24.34 8.19 -8.06
C SER A 331 -23.50 9.05 -9.00
N VAL A 332 -22.92 8.46 -10.06
CA VAL A 332 -22.02 9.16 -10.97
C VAL A 332 -22.76 9.54 -12.25
N GLU A 333 -22.68 10.81 -12.64
CA GLU A 333 -23.29 11.32 -13.86
C GLU A 333 -22.76 10.54 -15.10
N PRO A 334 -23.60 10.30 -16.13
CA PRO A 334 -23.25 9.42 -17.27
C PRO A 334 -21.95 9.83 -17.98
N GLU A 335 -21.73 11.13 -18.17
CA GLU A 335 -20.52 11.63 -18.82
C GLU A 335 -19.28 11.36 -17.97
N GLN A 336 -19.32 11.69 -16.67
CA GLN A 336 -18.24 11.41 -15.73
C GLN A 336 -17.96 9.91 -15.62
N ARG A 337 -19.03 9.09 -15.60
CA ARG A 337 -18.93 7.64 -15.57
C ARG A 337 -18.11 7.12 -16.75
N ALA A 338 -18.41 7.58 -17.96
CA ALA A 338 -17.69 7.16 -19.17
C ALA A 338 -16.19 7.53 -19.12
N ILE A 339 -15.86 8.67 -18.54
CA ILE A 339 -14.48 9.14 -18.35
C ILE A 339 -13.74 8.34 -17.27
N ILE A 340 -14.40 8.07 -16.14
CA ILE A 340 -13.84 7.24 -15.07
C ILE A 340 -13.60 5.81 -15.58
N GLN A 341 -14.56 5.22 -16.28
CA GLN A 341 -14.42 3.89 -16.87
C GLN A 341 -13.24 3.82 -17.84
N GLU A 342 -13.09 4.83 -18.72
CA GLU A 342 -11.96 4.89 -19.62
C GLU A 342 -10.62 4.99 -18.88
N ALA A 343 -10.53 5.83 -17.85
CA ALA A 343 -9.33 5.97 -17.04
C ALA A 343 -8.98 4.66 -16.28
N ARG A 344 -9.98 3.89 -15.83
CA ARG A 344 -9.78 2.59 -15.16
C ARG A 344 -9.22 1.51 -16.10
N ARG A 345 -9.31 1.69 -17.41
CA ARG A 345 -8.66 0.81 -18.38
C ARG A 345 -7.15 0.94 -18.40
N CYS A 346 -6.60 2.05 -17.87
CA CYS A 346 -5.16 2.26 -17.80
C CYS A 346 -4.50 1.27 -16.84
N GLN A 347 -3.44 0.59 -17.29
CA GLN A 347 -2.68 -0.36 -16.48
C GLN A 347 -1.72 0.32 -15.50
N LEU A 348 -1.65 1.64 -15.48
CA LEU A 348 -0.77 2.42 -14.60
C LEU A 348 0.70 1.96 -14.67
N CYS A 349 1.20 1.67 -15.88
CA CYS A 349 2.53 1.13 -16.14
C CYS A 349 3.60 1.87 -15.35
N GLU A 350 4.56 1.14 -14.79
CA GLU A 350 5.69 1.73 -14.06
C GLU A 350 6.57 2.59 -14.99
N HIS A 351 6.80 2.09 -16.21
CA HIS A 351 7.49 2.80 -17.27
C HIS A 351 6.51 3.02 -18.43
N PRO A 352 5.69 4.09 -18.39
CA PRO A 352 4.63 4.30 -19.36
C PRO A 352 5.19 4.65 -20.74
N THR A 353 5.10 3.74 -21.70
CA THR A 353 5.54 3.99 -23.08
C THR A 353 4.73 5.10 -23.76
N CYS A 354 3.47 5.29 -23.36
CA CYS A 354 2.61 6.33 -23.90
C CYS A 354 3.12 7.74 -23.65
N SER A 355 3.78 8.00 -22.52
CA SER A 355 4.29 9.35 -22.16
C SER A 355 5.80 9.46 -22.02
N HIS A 356 6.55 8.41 -22.39
CA HIS A 356 8.00 8.32 -22.18
C HIS A 356 8.83 9.51 -22.68
N GLN A 357 8.39 10.19 -23.76
CA GLN A 357 9.12 11.30 -24.38
C GLN A 357 8.44 12.65 -24.14
N THR A 358 7.55 12.75 -23.16
CA THR A 358 6.79 13.94 -22.86
C THR A 358 6.81 14.25 -21.36
N ASP A 359 6.42 15.45 -21.00
CA ASP A 359 6.23 15.89 -19.62
C ASP A 359 4.82 15.62 -19.09
N LEU A 360 3.94 14.95 -19.88
CA LEU A 360 2.58 14.63 -19.45
C LEU A 360 2.56 13.37 -18.55
N ASP A 361 2.20 13.54 -17.29
CA ASP A 361 2.00 12.44 -16.36
C ASP A 361 0.67 11.71 -16.63
N VAL A 362 0.63 10.93 -17.73
CA VAL A 362 -0.57 10.14 -18.11
C VAL A 362 -0.97 9.20 -17.00
N ARG A 363 -0.03 8.50 -16.36
CA ARG A 363 -0.30 7.58 -15.25
C ARG A 363 -0.95 8.30 -14.07
N GLY A 364 -0.40 9.43 -13.67
CA GLY A 364 -0.94 10.24 -12.58
C GLY A 364 -2.33 10.82 -12.88
N ILE A 365 -2.59 11.22 -14.13
CA ILE A 365 -3.92 11.68 -14.57
C ILE A 365 -4.92 10.55 -14.50
N MET A 366 -4.63 9.39 -15.13
CA MET A 366 -5.56 8.25 -15.18
C MET A 366 -5.86 7.70 -13.78
N ARG A 367 -4.87 7.59 -12.91
CA ARG A 367 -5.04 7.17 -11.53
C ARG A 367 -6.00 8.09 -10.76
N ARG A 368 -5.88 9.40 -10.93
CA ARG A 368 -6.76 10.38 -10.28
C ARG A 368 -8.19 10.34 -10.83
N VAL A 369 -8.31 10.30 -12.15
CA VAL A 369 -9.63 10.22 -12.80
C VAL A 369 -10.36 8.94 -12.42
N SER A 370 -9.66 7.81 -12.30
CA SER A 370 -10.25 6.51 -11.94
C SER A 370 -10.98 6.48 -10.59
N VAL A 371 -10.69 7.44 -9.71
CA VAL A 371 -11.36 7.63 -8.40
C VAL A 371 -12.14 8.95 -8.32
N GLY A 372 -12.37 9.61 -9.45
CA GLY A 372 -13.11 10.87 -9.52
C GLY A 372 -12.36 12.08 -8.93
N ASN A 373 -11.04 12.04 -8.86
CA ASN A 373 -10.20 13.17 -8.47
C ASN A 373 -9.88 14.05 -9.69
N PHE A 374 -10.89 14.73 -10.21
CA PHE A 374 -10.76 15.59 -11.39
C PHE A 374 -9.89 16.83 -11.12
N VAL A 375 -9.95 17.39 -9.91
CA VAL A 375 -9.14 18.55 -9.51
C VAL A 375 -7.65 18.24 -9.59
N GLY A 376 -7.21 17.15 -8.98
CA GLY A 376 -5.81 16.73 -9.03
C GLY A 376 -5.38 16.31 -10.44
N ALA A 377 -6.24 15.67 -11.21
CA ALA A 377 -5.98 15.29 -12.58
C ALA A 377 -5.81 16.52 -13.50
N LYS A 378 -6.69 17.53 -13.36
CA LYS A 378 -6.61 18.79 -14.10
C LYS A 378 -5.30 19.55 -13.79
N ARG A 379 -4.89 19.58 -12.50
CA ARG A 379 -3.61 20.17 -12.10
C ARG A 379 -2.43 19.51 -12.85
N LYS A 380 -2.39 18.17 -12.87
CA LYS A 380 -1.35 17.42 -13.61
C LYS A 380 -1.37 17.69 -15.11
N LEU A 381 -2.53 17.84 -15.70
CA LEU A 381 -2.66 18.20 -17.11
C LEU A 381 -2.13 19.62 -17.38
N THR A 382 -2.39 20.57 -16.50
CA THR A 382 -1.96 21.98 -16.68
C THR A 382 -0.46 22.19 -16.42
N GLU A 383 0.19 21.27 -15.70
CA GLU A 383 1.64 21.29 -15.49
C GLU A 383 2.43 20.88 -16.76
N SER A 384 1.76 20.26 -17.75
CA SER A 384 2.39 19.75 -18.97
C SER A 384 2.34 20.74 -20.13
N SER A 385 3.37 20.65 -20.98
CA SER A 385 3.44 21.39 -22.25
C SER A 385 2.68 20.72 -23.40
N VAL A 386 2.19 19.50 -23.24
CA VAL A 386 1.50 18.72 -24.27
C VAL A 386 0.13 19.31 -24.59
N GLN A 387 -0.02 19.91 -25.79
CA GLN A 387 -1.26 20.54 -26.23
C GLN A 387 -2.31 19.53 -26.70
N ASN A 388 -1.88 18.46 -27.39
CA ASN A 388 -2.76 17.41 -27.92
C ASN A 388 -2.40 16.03 -27.35
N PRO A 389 -2.99 15.62 -26.20
CA PRO A 389 -2.73 14.33 -25.58
C PRO A 389 -3.10 13.09 -26.41
N SER A 390 -3.98 13.21 -27.44
CA SER A 390 -4.36 12.08 -28.29
C SER A 390 -3.19 11.48 -29.07
N ILE A 391 -2.13 12.26 -29.31
CA ILE A 391 -0.92 11.76 -30.00
C ILE A 391 -0.19 10.66 -29.21
N LEU A 392 -0.48 10.52 -27.92
CA LEU A 392 0.17 9.55 -27.03
C LEU A 392 -0.53 8.18 -27.06
N GLU A 393 -1.78 8.10 -27.51
CA GLU A 393 -2.61 6.90 -27.50
C GLU A 393 -1.98 5.72 -28.27
N PRO A 394 -1.40 5.91 -29.48
CA PRO A 394 -0.78 4.80 -30.22
C PRO A 394 0.32 4.08 -29.45
N ASN A 395 0.99 4.76 -28.53
CA ASN A 395 2.08 4.22 -27.72
C ASN A 395 1.59 3.44 -26.47
N CYS A 396 0.27 3.38 -26.20
CA CYS A 396 -0.27 2.57 -25.13
C CYS A 396 -0.01 1.09 -25.40
N ILE A 397 0.39 0.33 -24.37
CA ILE A 397 0.70 -1.10 -24.50
C ILE A 397 -0.54 -1.99 -24.66
N ARG A 398 -1.72 -1.48 -24.32
CA ARG A 398 -2.97 -2.26 -24.45
C ARG A 398 -3.29 -2.51 -25.92
N GLU A 399 -3.90 -3.64 -26.21
CA GLU A 399 -4.42 -3.96 -27.53
C GLU A 399 -5.45 -2.90 -27.95
N GLU A 400 -6.51 -2.74 -27.17
CA GLU A 400 -7.43 -1.62 -27.28
C GLU A 400 -6.89 -0.43 -26.50
N LYS A 401 -6.40 0.59 -27.20
CA LYS A 401 -5.71 1.74 -26.61
C LYS A 401 -6.61 2.52 -25.65
N VAL A 402 -6.01 3.10 -24.62
CA VAL A 402 -6.71 4.02 -23.71
C VAL A 402 -6.87 5.38 -24.42
N ALA A 403 -8.09 5.92 -24.43
CA ALA A 403 -8.42 7.20 -25.05
C ALA A 403 -7.94 8.37 -24.16
N ILE A 404 -6.62 8.59 -24.14
CA ILE A 404 -5.95 9.61 -23.32
C ILE A 404 -6.48 11.01 -23.65
N GLY A 405 -6.63 11.30 -24.94
CA GLY A 405 -7.15 12.58 -25.42
C GLY A 405 -8.54 12.87 -24.89
N LYS A 406 -9.46 11.90 -24.97
CA LYS A 406 -10.83 12.03 -24.49
C LYS A 406 -10.87 12.40 -22.99
N VAL A 407 -10.06 11.72 -22.17
CA VAL A 407 -9.98 12.01 -20.73
C VAL A 407 -9.42 13.42 -20.49
N CYS A 408 -8.37 13.81 -21.22
CA CYS A 408 -7.75 15.13 -21.07
C CYS A 408 -8.66 16.27 -21.58
N GLU A 409 -9.43 16.05 -22.65
CA GLU A 409 -10.40 17.03 -23.15
C GLU A 409 -11.51 17.27 -22.15
N TYR A 410 -12.03 16.22 -21.54
CA TYR A 410 -13.01 16.35 -20.45
C TYR A 410 -12.47 17.22 -19.31
N LEU A 411 -11.22 16.99 -18.88
CA LEU A 411 -10.58 17.79 -17.82
C LEU A 411 -10.37 19.26 -18.20
N LYS A 412 -10.20 19.59 -19.48
CA LYS A 412 -10.07 20.98 -19.95
C LYS A 412 -11.40 21.72 -19.91
N GLY A 413 -12.51 21.00 -20.12
CA GLY A 413 -13.86 21.58 -20.16
C GLY A 413 -14.51 21.78 -18.77
N HIS A 414 -14.00 21.08 -17.78
CA HIS A 414 -14.53 21.07 -16.41
C HIS A 414 -13.42 21.43 -15.41
#